data_1cb395660e55bea5f60f5e6c436f59d2
#
_entry.id   1cb395660e55bea5f60f5e6c436f59d2
#
_cell.length_a   1.000
_cell.length_b   1.000
_cell.length_c   1.000
_cell.angle_alpha   90.00
_cell.angle_beta   90.00
_cell.angle_gamma   90.00
#
_symmetry.space_group_name_H-M   'P 1'
#
loop_
_entity.id
_entity.type
_entity.pdbx_description
1 polymer ?
#
loop_
_entity_poly.entity_id
_entity_poly.type
_entity_poly.pdbx_seq_one_letter_code
_entity_poly.pdbx_strand_id
1 'polypeptide(L)'
;MPLQNRVLPTGEIVADPGRGLMMGNRGCLHGASRELGASRWRSPLWISCVLGWRGRRRDVMPPGSWTALFFLDEASALAAGHRPCAYCRRVDYRDFTAAWRAAQGLARAPLAGQLDQVLHGERVDRQRRQVTRPARAAGLPGGVMIRARGRAGLYLGGSLRPWSWDGYGAPVPVGGDDVVEMLTPPSIVAAIGAGYRPLVHPTALAGRPDGGVRAHQPR
;
A
#
# COMPACT_ATOMS: atom_id res chain seq x y z
N MET A 1 16.34 10.19 17.27
CA MET A 1 16.08 10.12 15.82
C MET A 1 14.86 9.24 15.60
N PRO A 2 14.04 9.46 14.54
CA PRO A 2 12.92 8.58 14.23
C PRO A 2 13.41 7.17 13.86
N LEU A 3 12.60 6.15 14.19
CA LEU A 3 12.91 4.77 13.80
C LEU A 3 12.79 4.59 12.29
N GLN A 4 13.64 3.75 11.70
CA GLN A 4 13.58 3.37 10.29
C GLN A 4 12.44 2.36 10.08
N ASN A 5 11.21 2.85 10.08
CA ASN A 5 10.00 2.02 9.94
C ASN A 5 8.85 2.72 9.19
N ARG A 6 9.16 3.74 8.44
CA ARG A 6 8.23 4.41 7.50
C ARG A 6 8.41 3.82 6.12
N VAL A 7 7.32 3.45 5.46
CA VAL A 7 7.36 2.83 4.13
C VAL A 7 6.83 3.79 3.10
N LEU A 8 7.66 4.10 2.11
CA LEU A 8 7.30 4.92 0.96
C LEU A 8 6.42 4.12 -0.01
N PRO A 9 5.66 4.76 -0.90
CA PRO A 9 4.93 4.08 -1.97
C PRO A 9 5.83 3.22 -2.87
N THR A 10 7.11 3.55 -2.94
CA THR A 10 8.16 2.79 -3.64
C THR A 10 8.61 1.54 -2.89
N GLY A 11 8.09 1.28 -1.68
CA GLY A 11 8.42 0.11 -0.85
C GLY A 11 9.66 0.26 0.02
N GLU A 12 10.41 1.33 -0.12
CA GLU A 12 11.58 1.64 0.71
C GLU A 12 11.16 1.89 2.16
N ILE A 13 12.00 1.43 3.10
CA ILE A 13 11.80 1.65 4.53
C ILE A 13 12.79 2.72 4.98
N VAL A 14 12.28 3.86 5.42
CA VAL A 14 13.06 5.04 5.77
C VAL A 14 12.86 5.45 7.24
N ALA A 15 13.79 6.25 7.76
CA ALA A 15 13.64 6.94 9.04
C ALA A 15 13.03 8.33 8.76
N ASP A 16 11.78 8.52 9.15
CA ASP A 16 11.04 9.76 8.90
C ASP A 16 10.14 10.08 10.11
N PRO A 17 9.99 11.34 10.54
CA PRO A 17 9.12 11.73 11.64
C PRO A 17 7.63 11.67 11.29
N GLY A 18 7.28 11.60 10.01
CA GLY A 18 5.91 11.59 9.53
C GLY A 18 5.05 10.50 10.16
N ARG A 19 3.76 10.78 10.30
CA ARG A 19 2.79 9.86 10.89
C ARG A 19 1.85 9.35 9.83
N GLY A 20 1.74 8.02 9.74
CA GLY A 20 0.78 7.38 8.85
C GLY A 20 -0.49 6.98 9.57
N LEU A 21 -1.53 6.68 8.80
CA LEU A 21 -2.84 6.23 9.27
C LEU A 21 -2.93 4.71 9.38
N MET A 22 -1.93 3.98 8.87
CA MET A 22 -1.90 2.54 8.85
C MET A 22 -0.56 1.98 9.29
N MET A 23 -0.59 0.75 9.79
CA MET A 23 0.61 -0.01 10.09
C MET A 23 0.60 -1.34 9.33
N GLY A 24 1.71 -2.06 9.39
CA GLY A 24 1.82 -3.40 8.82
C GLY A 24 3.15 -4.05 9.18
N ASN A 25 3.46 -5.15 8.51
CA ASN A 25 4.76 -5.82 8.70
C ASN A 25 5.14 -6.70 7.50
N ARG A 26 6.41 -7.06 7.46
CA ARG A 26 7.04 -8.01 6.51
C ARG A 26 7.82 -9.09 7.27
N GLY A 27 7.47 -9.35 8.52
CA GLY A 27 8.19 -10.20 9.47
C GLY A 27 9.10 -9.41 10.41
N CYS A 28 9.98 -10.11 11.12
CA CYS A 28 10.96 -9.50 12.05
C CYS A 28 12.19 -9.02 11.27
N LEU A 29 12.35 -7.70 11.11
CA LEU A 29 13.43 -7.07 10.33
C LEU A 29 14.47 -6.37 11.21
N HIS A 30 14.19 -6.17 12.50
CA HIS A 30 15.03 -5.44 13.44
C HIS A 30 15.66 -6.35 14.49
N GLY A 31 16.77 -5.90 15.04
CA GLY A 31 17.42 -6.52 16.18
C GLY A 31 16.92 -5.98 17.53
N ALA A 32 17.63 -6.30 18.59
CA ALA A 32 17.32 -5.81 19.95
C ALA A 32 17.43 -4.28 20.07
N SER A 33 18.31 -3.65 19.31
CA SER A 33 18.50 -2.19 19.24
C SER A 33 17.40 -1.44 18.48
N ARG A 34 16.40 -2.13 17.93
CA ARG A 34 15.38 -1.60 17.01
C ARG A 34 15.93 -1.08 15.67
N GLU A 35 17.16 -1.39 15.35
CA GLU A 35 17.76 -1.10 14.05
C GLU A 35 17.43 -2.19 13.04
N LEU A 36 17.14 -1.78 11.80
CA LEU A 36 16.87 -2.73 10.74
C LEU A 36 18.17 -3.44 10.32
N GLY A 37 18.09 -4.77 10.22
CA GLY A 37 19.12 -5.56 9.56
C GLY A 37 19.17 -5.31 8.03
N ALA A 38 19.99 -6.08 7.34
CA ALA A 38 20.12 -5.98 5.88
C ALA A 38 18.84 -6.41 5.13
N SER A 39 18.04 -7.28 5.72
CA SER A 39 16.81 -7.79 5.07
C SER A 39 15.68 -6.77 5.10
N ARG A 40 14.97 -6.63 3.97
CA ARG A 40 13.79 -5.76 3.87
C ARG A 40 12.47 -6.55 3.98
N TRP A 41 12.53 -7.85 4.12
CA TRP A 41 11.43 -8.76 4.41
C TRP A 41 11.96 -10.12 4.92
N ARG A 42 11.17 -10.79 5.75
CA ARG A 42 11.44 -12.13 6.31
C ARG A 42 10.28 -13.09 6.09
N SER A 43 9.17 -12.60 5.57
CA SER A 43 7.97 -13.38 5.30
C SER A 43 7.33 -12.87 4.00
N PRO A 44 6.71 -13.72 3.18
CA PRO A 44 5.89 -13.28 2.06
C PRO A 44 4.55 -12.68 2.52
N LEU A 45 4.18 -12.80 3.79
CA LEU A 45 2.93 -12.30 4.37
C LEU A 45 3.02 -10.80 4.66
N TRP A 46 2.86 -9.96 3.64
CA TRP A 46 2.88 -8.51 3.82
C TRP A 46 1.46 -8.01 4.00
N ILE A 47 1.15 -7.55 5.21
CA ILE A 47 -0.20 -7.12 5.60
C ILE A 47 -0.23 -5.67 6.06
N SER A 48 -1.34 -4.97 5.76
CA SER A 48 -1.67 -3.66 6.31
C SER A 48 -2.75 -3.80 7.37
N CYS A 49 -2.53 -3.18 8.53
CA CYS A 49 -3.33 -3.27 9.74
C CYS A 49 -3.82 -1.88 10.17
N VAL A 50 -4.82 -1.82 11.02
CA VAL A 50 -5.19 -0.60 11.75
C VAL A 50 -4.14 -0.28 12.82
N LEU A 51 -4.00 1.02 13.18
CA LEU A 51 -3.06 1.46 14.23
C LEU A 51 -3.45 0.92 15.61
N GLY A 52 -4.73 0.98 15.94
CA GLY A 52 -5.29 0.47 17.19
C GLY A 52 -6.28 -0.66 16.95
N TRP A 53 -6.25 -1.71 17.77
CA TRP A 53 -7.18 -2.82 17.68
C TRP A 53 -7.68 -3.25 19.07
N ARG A 54 -8.98 -3.13 19.31
CA ARG A 54 -9.66 -3.53 20.57
C ARG A 54 -9.00 -2.92 21.81
N GLY A 55 -8.63 -1.64 21.78
CA GLY A 55 -7.99 -0.95 22.91
C GLY A 55 -6.55 -1.38 23.22
N ARG A 56 -5.99 -2.31 22.46
CA ARG A 56 -4.62 -2.80 22.69
C ARG A 56 -3.61 -1.77 22.21
N ARG A 57 -2.78 -1.28 23.10
CA ARG A 57 -1.53 -0.59 22.76
C ARG A 57 -0.45 -1.63 22.49
N ARG A 58 0.35 -1.40 21.47
CA ARG A 58 1.49 -2.26 21.13
C ARG A 58 2.76 -1.44 21.23
N ASP A 59 3.77 -2.03 21.84
CA ASP A 59 5.11 -1.48 21.76
C ASP A 59 5.58 -1.51 20.30
N VAL A 60 6.29 -0.46 19.92
CA VAL A 60 6.82 -0.36 18.56
C VAL A 60 8.16 -1.09 18.53
N MET A 61 8.23 -2.14 17.72
CA MET A 61 9.44 -2.94 17.48
C MET A 61 10.07 -3.52 18.77
N PRO A 62 9.31 -4.26 19.62
CA PRO A 62 9.91 -4.95 20.75
C PRO A 62 10.80 -6.10 20.27
N PRO A 63 11.89 -6.44 21.00
CA PRO A 63 12.80 -7.53 20.63
C PRO A 63 12.05 -8.84 20.35
N GLY A 64 12.47 -9.60 19.33
CA GLY A 64 11.88 -10.90 18.99
C GLY A 64 10.49 -10.86 18.36
N SER A 65 9.94 -9.68 18.10
CA SER A 65 8.63 -9.51 17.46
C SER A 65 8.78 -9.03 16.00
N TRP A 66 7.64 -8.99 15.28
CA TRP A 66 7.62 -8.44 13.94
C TRP A 66 7.85 -6.91 13.94
N THR A 67 8.48 -6.41 12.89
CA THR A 67 8.78 -4.98 12.74
C THR A 67 7.51 -4.22 12.37
N ALA A 68 7.13 -3.26 13.22
CA ALA A 68 6.02 -2.36 12.95
C ALA A 68 6.44 -1.37 11.85
N LEU A 69 5.84 -1.50 10.68
CA LEU A 69 5.99 -0.59 9.54
C LEU A 69 4.78 0.33 9.48
N PHE A 70 4.97 1.57 9.06
CA PHE A 70 3.90 2.55 8.96
C PHE A 70 3.78 3.09 7.54
N PHE A 71 2.54 3.36 7.12
CA PHE A 71 2.17 3.87 5.81
C PHE A 71 1.30 5.10 5.99
N LEU A 72 1.39 6.06 5.08
CA LEU A 72 0.48 7.20 5.09
C LEU A 72 -0.98 6.72 5.14
N ASP A 73 -1.33 5.79 4.24
CA ASP A 73 -2.68 5.25 4.07
C ASP A 73 -2.64 3.86 3.42
N GLU A 74 -3.81 3.33 3.05
CA GLU A 74 -3.88 2.04 2.38
C GLU A 74 -3.37 2.07 0.95
N ALA A 75 -3.59 3.14 0.19
CA ALA A 75 -3.07 3.23 -1.17
C ALA A 75 -1.54 3.11 -1.19
N SER A 76 -0.86 3.77 -0.24
CA SER A 76 0.59 3.65 -0.04
C SER A 76 1.00 2.23 0.38
N ALA A 77 0.22 1.60 1.27
CA ALA A 77 0.48 0.23 1.70
C ALA A 77 0.32 -0.78 0.55
N LEU A 78 -0.72 -0.63 -0.27
CA LEU A 78 -0.98 -1.45 -1.45
C LEU A 78 0.13 -1.28 -2.50
N ALA A 79 0.59 -0.05 -2.75
CA ALA A 79 1.71 0.21 -3.64
C ALA A 79 2.98 -0.48 -3.16
N ALA A 80 3.25 -0.44 -1.86
CA ALA A 80 4.35 -1.18 -1.25
C ALA A 80 4.09 -2.70 -1.16
N GLY A 81 3.02 -3.22 -1.77
CA GLY A 81 2.70 -4.64 -1.89
C GLY A 81 2.06 -5.28 -0.66
N HIS A 82 1.44 -4.50 0.24
CA HIS A 82 0.75 -5.01 1.43
C HIS A 82 -0.75 -5.11 1.18
N ARG A 83 -1.34 -6.26 1.46
CA ARG A 83 -2.79 -6.46 1.41
C ARG A 83 -3.46 -6.22 2.76
N PRO A 84 -4.79 -5.99 2.81
CA PRO A 84 -5.52 -5.89 4.07
C PRO A 84 -5.34 -7.11 4.97
N CYS A 85 -5.19 -6.89 6.28
CA CYS A 85 -5.09 -7.94 7.27
C CYS A 85 -6.45 -8.66 7.44
N ALA A 86 -6.47 -9.98 7.32
CA ALA A 86 -7.68 -10.78 7.49
C ALA A 86 -8.24 -10.78 8.93
N TYR A 87 -7.46 -10.30 9.90
CA TYR A 87 -7.85 -10.26 11.30
C TYR A 87 -8.41 -8.89 11.71
N CYS A 88 -7.57 -7.84 11.69
CA CYS A 88 -7.99 -6.51 12.17
C CYS A 88 -8.72 -5.66 11.13
N ARG A 89 -8.66 -6.07 9.84
CA ARG A 89 -9.33 -5.42 8.72
C ARG A 89 -10.17 -6.41 7.91
N ARG A 90 -10.98 -7.18 8.64
CA ARG A 90 -11.70 -8.33 8.07
C ARG A 90 -12.67 -7.94 6.95
N VAL A 91 -13.35 -6.80 7.06
CA VAL A 91 -14.26 -6.30 6.03
C VAL A 91 -13.46 -5.94 4.77
N ASP A 92 -12.45 -5.10 4.91
CA ASP A 92 -11.59 -4.71 3.78
C ASP A 92 -10.91 -5.92 3.12
N TYR A 93 -10.51 -6.91 3.92
CA TYR A 93 -9.93 -8.16 3.39
C TYR A 93 -10.93 -8.95 2.54
N ARG A 94 -12.19 -9.06 2.98
CA ARG A 94 -13.25 -9.72 2.20
C ARG A 94 -13.55 -8.99 0.89
N ASP A 95 -13.67 -7.66 0.95
CA ASP A 95 -13.90 -6.83 -0.22
C ASP A 95 -12.73 -6.95 -1.20
N PHE A 96 -11.49 -6.91 -0.69
CA PHE A 96 -10.28 -7.09 -1.49
C PHE A 96 -10.24 -8.46 -2.18
N THR A 97 -10.52 -9.55 -1.44
CA THR A 97 -10.51 -10.90 -2.01
C THR A 97 -11.66 -11.14 -2.99
N ALA A 98 -12.82 -10.50 -2.78
CA ALA A 98 -13.94 -10.55 -3.71
C ALA A 98 -13.60 -9.83 -5.04
N ALA A 99 -13.05 -8.63 -4.96
CA ALA A 99 -12.59 -7.89 -6.14
C ALA A 99 -11.45 -8.62 -6.86
N TRP A 100 -10.48 -9.16 -6.11
CA TRP A 100 -9.43 -10.01 -6.68
C TRP A 100 -9.99 -11.20 -7.44
N ARG A 101 -10.94 -11.92 -6.81
CA ARG A 101 -11.62 -13.05 -7.46
C ARG A 101 -12.26 -12.65 -8.78
N ALA A 102 -13.00 -11.54 -8.78
CA ALA A 102 -13.66 -11.01 -9.99
C ALA A 102 -12.63 -10.63 -11.07
N ALA A 103 -11.57 -9.92 -10.70
CA ALA A 103 -10.52 -9.49 -11.62
C ALA A 103 -9.77 -10.66 -12.29
N GLN A 104 -9.60 -11.77 -11.55
CA GLN A 104 -8.88 -12.95 -12.04
C GLN A 104 -9.79 -14.05 -12.60
N GLY A 105 -11.09 -13.83 -12.67
CA GLY A 105 -12.07 -14.83 -13.16
C GLY A 105 -12.11 -16.13 -12.34
N LEU A 106 -11.77 -16.08 -11.05
CA LEU A 106 -11.71 -17.27 -10.20
C LEU A 106 -13.09 -17.72 -9.74
N ALA A 107 -13.34 -19.01 -9.70
CA ALA A 107 -14.59 -19.58 -9.18
C ALA A 107 -14.77 -19.31 -7.67
N ARG A 108 -13.68 -19.27 -6.91
CA ARG A 108 -13.67 -19.03 -5.45
C ARG A 108 -12.65 -17.96 -5.07
N ALA A 109 -12.90 -17.28 -3.95
CA ALA A 109 -11.93 -16.35 -3.38
C ALA A 109 -10.64 -17.09 -3.00
N PRO A 110 -9.46 -16.55 -3.33
CA PRO A 110 -8.21 -17.20 -3.00
C PRO A 110 -7.94 -17.17 -1.49
N LEU A 111 -7.23 -18.18 -1.00
CA LEU A 111 -6.73 -18.20 0.37
C LEU A 111 -5.62 -17.12 0.53
N ALA A 112 -5.41 -16.66 1.76
CA ALA A 112 -4.41 -15.65 2.08
C ALA A 112 -3.01 -16.00 1.57
N GLY A 113 -2.58 -17.27 1.74
CA GLY A 113 -1.29 -17.73 1.26
C GLY A 113 -1.14 -17.71 -0.27
N GLN A 114 -2.22 -17.98 -1.01
CA GLN A 114 -2.22 -17.91 -2.47
C GLN A 114 -2.07 -16.45 -2.95
N LEU A 115 -2.78 -15.50 -2.33
CA LEU A 115 -2.61 -14.07 -2.57
C LEU A 115 -1.17 -13.63 -2.32
N ASP A 116 -0.62 -14.04 -1.17
CA ASP A 116 0.72 -13.64 -0.75
C ASP A 116 1.81 -14.17 -1.70
N GLN A 117 1.64 -15.38 -2.25
CA GLN A 117 2.55 -15.94 -3.24
C GLN A 117 2.53 -15.13 -4.56
N VAL A 118 1.34 -14.83 -5.10
CA VAL A 118 1.20 -14.03 -6.32
C VAL A 118 1.80 -12.64 -6.10
N LEU A 119 1.38 -11.95 -5.04
CA LEU A 119 1.89 -10.62 -4.72
C LEU A 119 3.40 -10.61 -4.51
N HIS A 120 3.96 -11.67 -3.90
CA HIS A 120 5.40 -11.74 -3.68
C HIS A 120 6.18 -11.79 -4.98
N GLY A 121 5.71 -12.53 -5.97
CA GLY A 121 6.29 -12.54 -7.32
C GLY A 121 6.12 -11.24 -8.12
N GLU A 122 5.11 -10.44 -7.77
CA GLU A 122 4.86 -9.17 -8.46
C GLU A 122 5.63 -7.98 -7.88
N ARG A 123 5.93 -7.98 -6.57
CA ARG A 123 6.46 -6.83 -5.83
C ARG A 123 7.98 -6.85 -5.60
N VAL A 124 8.63 -8.00 -5.74
CA VAL A 124 10.08 -8.12 -5.57
C VAL A 124 10.72 -8.93 -6.68
N ASP A 125 11.88 -8.49 -7.15
CA ASP A 125 12.70 -9.22 -8.10
C ASP A 125 13.64 -10.24 -7.38
N ARG A 126 14.43 -10.96 -8.16
CA ARG A 126 15.41 -11.91 -7.63
C ARG A 126 16.51 -11.23 -6.79
N GLN A 127 16.74 -9.94 -7.02
CA GLN A 127 17.67 -9.11 -6.24
C GLN A 127 17.01 -8.47 -5.02
N ARG A 128 15.76 -8.84 -4.71
CA ARG A 128 14.95 -8.32 -3.60
C ARG A 128 14.60 -6.83 -3.68
N ARG A 129 14.63 -6.25 -4.88
CA ARG A 129 14.18 -4.89 -5.14
C ARG A 129 12.69 -4.87 -5.47
N GLN A 130 12.02 -3.77 -5.16
CA GLN A 130 10.63 -3.60 -5.57
C GLN A 130 10.52 -3.50 -7.08
N VAL A 131 9.57 -4.22 -7.64
CA VAL A 131 9.28 -4.22 -9.08
C VAL A 131 8.24 -3.16 -9.38
N THR A 132 8.52 -2.32 -10.35
CA THR A 132 7.58 -1.36 -10.93
C THR A 132 7.41 -1.68 -12.41
N ARG A 133 6.34 -1.20 -13.03
CA ARG A 133 6.05 -1.48 -14.44
C ARG A 133 5.54 -0.24 -15.15
N PRO A 134 5.92 -0.03 -16.43
CA PRO A 134 5.32 1.02 -17.24
C PRO A 134 3.86 0.67 -17.54
N ALA A 135 3.00 1.71 -17.55
CA ALA A 135 1.59 1.58 -17.94
C ALA A 135 1.12 2.89 -18.58
N ARG A 136 0.14 2.81 -19.51
CA ARG A 136 -0.57 3.99 -20.00
C ARG A 136 -1.55 4.48 -18.94
N ALA A 137 -1.57 5.78 -18.69
CA ALA A 137 -2.38 6.36 -17.63
C ALA A 137 -3.89 6.13 -17.85
N ALA A 138 -4.39 6.18 -19.08
CA ALA A 138 -5.80 5.93 -19.41
C ALA A 138 -6.31 4.54 -18.99
N GLY A 139 -5.42 3.55 -18.89
CA GLY A 139 -5.78 2.17 -18.48
C GLY A 139 -5.80 1.95 -16.97
N LEU A 140 -5.43 2.94 -16.17
CA LEU A 140 -5.29 2.79 -14.74
C LEU A 140 -6.55 3.22 -13.99
N PRO A 141 -7.06 2.40 -13.05
CA PRO A 141 -8.17 2.80 -12.19
C PRO A 141 -7.72 3.85 -11.17
N GLY A 142 -8.66 4.67 -10.70
CA GLY A 142 -8.42 5.58 -9.58
C GLY A 142 -8.09 4.81 -8.30
N GLY A 143 -7.11 5.30 -7.53
CA GLY A 143 -6.68 4.66 -6.29
C GLY A 143 -5.36 3.89 -6.38
N VAL A 144 -4.75 3.81 -7.56
CA VAL A 144 -3.39 3.27 -7.71
C VAL A 144 -2.33 4.33 -7.47
N MET A 145 -1.17 3.90 -7.01
CA MET A 145 0.00 4.76 -6.90
C MET A 145 0.86 4.63 -8.14
N ILE A 146 1.26 5.77 -8.68
CA ILE A 146 2.14 5.86 -9.85
C ILE A 146 3.32 6.79 -9.56
N ARG A 147 4.36 6.70 -10.39
CA ARG A 147 5.36 7.75 -10.52
C ARG A 147 5.26 8.38 -11.91
N ALA A 148 5.05 9.68 -11.95
CA ALA A 148 5.06 10.49 -13.17
C ALA A 148 5.91 11.73 -12.96
N ARG A 149 6.69 12.13 -13.96
CA ARG A 149 7.60 13.29 -13.89
C ARG A 149 8.49 13.29 -12.63
N GLY A 150 9.02 12.11 -12.26
CA GLY A 150 9.88 11.93 -11.10
C GLY A 150 9.18 11.95 -9.72
N ARG A 151 7.86 12.15 -9.66
CA ARG A 151 7.10 12.22 -8.39
C ARG A 151 6.19 11.01 -8.22
N ALA A 152 6.26 10.38 -7.05
CA ALA A 152 5.28 9.36 -6.64
C ALA A 152 3.99 10.04 -6.13
N GLY A 153 2.85 9.44 -6.42
CA GLY A 153 1.56 9.96 -5.95
C GLY A 153 0.38 9.06 -6.29
N LEU A 154 -0.77 9.45 -5.79
CA LEU A 154 -2.03 8.77 -6.04
C LEU A 154 -2.58 9.20 -7.40
N TYR A 155 -2.89 8.24 -8.26
CA TYR A 155 -3.62 8.49 -9.50
C TYR A 155 -5.12 8.48 -9.23
N LEU A 156 -5.77 9.61 -9.52
CA LEU A 156 -7.19 9.79 -9.26
C LEU A 156 -7.80 10.78 -10.26
N GLY A 157 -8.80 10.33 -11.02
CA GLY A 157 -9.53 11.18 -11.96
C GLY A 157 -8.64 11.84 -13.02
N GLY A 158 -7.72 11.10 -13.65
CA GLY A 158 -6.83 11.61 -14.68
C GLY A 158 -5.71 12.53 -14.15
N SER A 159 -5.43 12.52 -12.86
CA SER A 159 -4.43 13.39 -12.24
C SER A 159 -3.56 12.62 -11.25
N LEU A 160 -2.30 12.98 -11.16
CA LEU A 160 -1.40 12.61 -10.08
C LEU A 160 -1.62 13.57 -8.91
N ARG A 161 -1.85 13.04 -7.72
CA ARG A 161 -1.79 13.77 -6.46
C ARG A 161 -0.45 13.44 -5.78
N PRO A 162 0.52 14.36 -5.78
CA PRO A 162 1.85 14.10 -5.22
C PRO A 162 1.75 13.66 -3.76
N TRP A 163 2.45 12.59 -3.44
CA TRP A 163 2.47 12.00 -2.11
C TRP A 163 3.54 12.66 -1.22
N SER A 164 3.19 12.86 0.04
CA SER A 164 4.12 13.18 1.15
C SER A 164 3.62 12.55 2.44
N TRP A 165 4.39 12.63 3.53
CA TRP A 165 3.91 12.20 4.85
C TRP A 165 2.82 13.10 5.44
N ASP A 166 2.66 14.32 4.94
CA ASP A 166 1.60 15.25 5.33
C ASP A 166 0.30 15.03 4.53
N GLY A 167 0.33 14.09 3.59
CA GLY A 167 -0.80 13.76 2.73
C GLY A 167 -0.51 13.97 1.25
N TYR A 168 -1.58 14.21 0.49
CA TYR A 168 -1.52 14.40 -0.95
C TYR A 168 -1.61 15.88 -1.31
N GLY A 169 -0.74 16.30 -2.21
CA GLY A 169 -0.73 17.67 -2.76
C GLY A 169 -1.79 17.90 -3.83
N ALA A 170 -1.80 19.12 -4.37
CA ALA A 170 -2.70 19.53 -5.44
C ALA A 170 -2.58 18.60 -6.66
N PRO A 171 -3.73 18.30 -7.33
CA PRO A 171 -3.73 17.42 -8.50
C PRO A 171 -2.95 18.03 -9.67
N VAL A 172 -2.11 17.22 -10.29
CA VAL A 172 -1.36 17.54 -11.51
C VAL A 172 -1.91 16.68 -12.63
N PRO A 173 -2.45 17.24 -13.72
CA PRO A 173 -2.99 16.47 -14.82
C PRO A 173 -1.95 15.50 -15.41
N VAL A 174 -2.42 14.30 -15.72
CA VAL A 174 -1.65 13.25 -16.43
C VAL A 174 -2.43 12.92 -17.70
N GLY A 175 -1.78 13.06 -18.85
CA GLY A 175 -2.40 12.73 -20.14
C GLY A 175 -2.73 11.25 -20.20
N GLY A 176 -3.86 10.89 -20.85
CA GLY A 176 -4.25 9.49 -20.96
C GLY A 176 -3.20 8.63 -21.67
N ASP A 177 -2.50 9.20 -22.65
CA ASP A 177 -1.45 8.52 -23.42
C ASP A 177 -0.07 8.56 -22.72
N ASP A 178 0.07 9.31 -21.62
CA ASP A 178 1.32 9.35 -20.86
C ASP A 178 1.67 7.95 -20.36
N VAL A 179 2.91 7.54 -20.57
CA VAL A 179 3.46 6.33 -19.96
C VAL A 179 3.99 6.70 -18.58
N VAL A 180 3.41 6.10 -17.56
CA VAL A 180 3.76 6.30 -16.16
C VAL A 180 4.36 5.03 -15.57
N GLU A 181 5.12 5.17 -14.51
CA GLU A 181 5.63 4.03 -13.74
C GLU A 181 4.57 3.63 -12.69
N MET A 182 4.00 2.45 -12.85
CA MET A 182 3.03 1.88 -11.94
C MET A 182 3.75 1.30 -10.71
N LEU A 183 3.50 1.85 -9.52
CA LEU A 183 4.07 1.40 -8.25
C LEU A 183 3.24 0.29 -7.61
N THR A 184 1.93 0.33 -7.80
CA THR A 184 1.00 -0.67 -7.28
C THR A 184 1.14 -1.98 -8.07
N PRO A 185 1.28 -3.15 -7.40
CA PRO A 185 1.37 -4.45 -8.09
C PRO A 185 0.18 -4.74 -9.01
N PRO A 186 0.40 -5.39 -10.17
CA PRO A 186 -0.62 -5.61 -11.21
C PRO A 186 -1.90 -6.26 -10.71
N SER A 187 -1.81 -7.30 -9.90
CA SER A 187 -3.00 -7.96 -9.36
C SER A 187 -3.80 -7.07 -8.42
N ILE A 188 -3.14 -6.16 -7.70
CA ILE A 188 -3.82 -5.15 -6.87
C ILE A 188 -4.50 -4.12 -7.77
N VAL A 189 -3.83 -3.66 -8.84
CA VAL A 189 -4.43 -2.75 -9.83
C VAL A 189 -5.68 -3.38 -10.44
N ALA A 190 -5.62 -4.66 -10.82
CA ALA A 190 -6.77 -5.40 -11.34
C ALA A 190 -7.92 -5.48 -10.31
N ALA A 191 -7.61 -5.73 -9.03
CA ALA A 191 -8.62 -5.74 -7.97
C ALA A 191 -9.26 -4.36 -7.74
N ILE A 192 -8.48 -3.27 -7.82
CA ILE A 192 -9.02 -1.90 -7.77
C ILE A 192 -9.93 -1.65 -8.98
N GLY A 193 -9.51 -2.03 -10.18
CA GLY A 193 -10.33 -1.97 -11.40
C GLY A 193 -11.63 -2.77 -11.32
N ALA A 194 -11.63 -3.89 -10.58
CA ALA A 194 -12.80 -4.72 -10.29
C ALA A 194 -13.65 -4.24 -9.10
N GLY A 195 -13.39 -3.02 -8.59
CA GLY A 195 -14.24 -2.35 -7.62
C GLY A 195 -13.71 -2.29 -6.18
N TYR A 196 -12.50 -2.78 -5.90
CA TYR A 196 -11.89 -2.52 -4.60
C TYR A 196 -11.55 -1.03 -4.45
N ARG A 197 -11.98 -0.43 -3.35
CA ARG A 197 -11.78 1.00 -3.06
C ARG A 197 -10.82 1.18 -1.89
N PRO A 198 -9.54 1.54 -2.14
CA PRO A 198 -8.57 1.78 -1.07
C PRO A 198 -8.99 2.91 -0.13
N LEU A 199 -8.64 2.77 1.15
CA LEU A 199 -8.70 3.86 2.13
C LEU A 199 -7.54 4.82 1.87
N VAL A 200 -7.84 6.11 1.69
CA VAL A 200 -6.84 7.14 1.43
C VAL A 200 -6.83 8.21 2.51
N HIS A 201 -5.72 8.89 2.65
CA HIS A 201 -5.61 10.07 3.52
C HIS A 201 -6.64 11.13 3.10
N PRO A 202 -7.31 11.83 4.03
CA PRO A 202 -8.38 12.78 3.71
C PRO A 202 -8.00 13.86 2.69
N THR A 203 -6.74 14.30 2.68
CA THR A 203 -6.24 15.29 1.71
C THR A 203 -6.34 14.82 0.24
N ALA A 204 -6.41 13.50 0.00
CA ALA A 204 -6.61 12.99 -1.37
C ALA A 204 -7.97 13.37 -1.96
N LEU A 205 -8.98 13.62 -1.11
CA LEU A 205 -10.35 13.93 -1.51
C LEU A 205 -10.68 15.43 -1.41
N ALA A 206 -9.72 16.27 -1.03
CA ALA A 206 -9.92 17.72 -0.98
C ALA A 206 -10.36 18.24 -2.36
N GLY A 207 -11.57 18.79 -2.42
CA GLY A 207 -12.15 19.39 -3.64
C GLY A 207 -12.84 18.43 -4.62
N ARG A 208 -13.05 17.12 -4.29
CA ARG A 208 -13.87 16.22 -5.13
C ARG A 208 -14.56 15.13 -4.31
N PRO A 209 -15.83 14.78 -4.65
CA PRO A 209 -16.44 13.55 -4.19
C PRO A 209 -15.89 12.34 -5.00
N ASP A 210 -15.71 11.23 -4.32
CA ASP A 210 -15.59 9.84 -4.79
C ASP A 210 -14.97 9.55 -6.16
N GLY A 211 -13.65 9.42 -6.22
CA GLY A 211 -12.92 8.95 -7.41
C GLY A 211 -12.50 7.46 -7.35
N GLY A 212 -13.32 6.56 -6.77
CA GLY A 212 -12.95 5.14 -6.66
C GLY A 212 -12.10 4.80 -5.41
N VAL A 213 -12.05 5.70 -4.42
CA VAL A 213 -11.35 5.53 -3.14
C VAL A 213 -12.26 5.89 -1.97
N ARG A 214 -11.90 5.51 -0.74
CA ARG A 214 -12.62 5.84 0.50
C ARG A 214 -11.75 6.71 1.40
N ALA A 215 -12.31 7.75 2.03
CA ALA A 215 -11.60 8.52 3.04
C ALA A 215 -11.29 7.65 4.28
N HIS A 216 -10.07 7.73 4.78
CA HIS A 216 -9.74 7.15 6.08
C HIS A 216 -10.43 7.98 7.17
N GLN A 217 -11.32 7.33 7.93
CA GLN A 217 -11.93 7.93 9.11
C GLN A 217 -11.17 7.48 10.35
N PRO A 218 -10.66 8.37 11.18
CA PRO A 218 -10.06 8.00 12.47
C PRO A 218 -11.15 7.34 13.33
N ARG A 219 -10.83 6.18 13.88
CA ARG A 219 -11.65 5.46 14.86
C ARG A 219 -11.26 5.87 16.27
#